data_529973e66e5bbceea1ed4b1e18394e11
#
_entry.id   529973e66e5bbceea1ed4b1e18394e11
#
_cell.length_a   1.000
_cell.length_b   1.000
_cell.length_c   1.000
_cell.angle_alpha   90.00
_cell.angle_beta   90.00
_cell.angle_gamma   90.00
#
_symmetry.space_group_name_H-M   'P 1'
#
loop_
_entity.id
_entity.type
_entity.pdbx_description
1 polymer ?
#
loop_
_entity_poly.entity_id
_entity_poly.type
_entity_poly.pdbx_seq_one_letter_code
_entity_poly.pdbx_strand_id
1 'polypeptide(L)'
;MVWLLISISRDRPGLLNDITGIIRSRNLNIRNIVGNSYAILIEVDGEVSNELMDSIANVNGVNTVNVLDLSFTVLGFIQENFMKALVFYVMERDPELIERLGYEYGKELMRFILSSMKDFRDALYSSLRILTAFGIIVLVNVQFIPGKTVISIAKSFDEDVGMPMTRGIIRGLFEAIGNIKHHVKIERGSQYHDIIIT
;
A
#
# COMPACT_ATOMS: atom_id res chain seq x y z
N MET A 1 1.56 -17.44 -11.36
CA MET A 1 0.58 -16.51 -10.77
C MET A 1 1.29 -15.20 -10.49
N VAL A 2 0.72 -14.12 -10.92
CA VAL A 2 1.35 -12.79 -10.84
C VAL A 2 0.31 -11.79 -10.35
N TRP A 3 0.70 -10.83 -9.53
CA TRP A 3 -0.16 -9.74 -9.11
C TRP A 3 0.16 -8.46 -9.88
N LEU A 4 -0.87 -7.81 -10.39
CA LEU A 4 -0.81 -6.47 -10.92
C LEU A 4 -1.23 -5.49 -9.84
N LEU A 5 -0.33 -4.59 -9.44
CA LEU A 5 -0.63 -3.46 -8.57
C LEU A 5 -0.91 -2.24 -9.45
N ILE A 6 -2.14 -1.81 -9.47
CA ILE A 6 -2.63 -0.71 -10.31
C ILE A 6 -2.97 0.48 -9.41
N SER A 7 -2.29 1.58 -9.62
CA SER A 7 -2.57 2.85 -8.95
C SER A 7 -3.57 3.66 -9.77
N ILE A 8 -4.57 4.22 -9.12
CA ILE A 8 -5.66 4.96 -9.74
C ILE A 8 -5.48 6.46 -9.45
N SER A 9 -5.42 7.28 -10.49
CA SER A 9 -5.37 8.75 -10.38
C SER A 9 -6.78 9.36 -10.35
N ARG A 10 -7.74 8.69 -11.01
CA ARG A 10 -9.13 9.13 -11.06
C ARG A 10 -10.05 7.93 -11.24
N ASP A 11 -10.80 7.62 -10.20
CA ASP A 11 -11.85 6.60 -10.29
C ASP A 11 -13.02 7.12 -11.12
N ARG A 12 -13.62 6.22 -11.91
CA ARG A 12 -14.79 6.50 -12.74
C ARG A 12 -15.61 5.24 -12.98
N PRO A 13 -16.91 5.38 -13.28
CA PRO A 13 -17.71 4.23 -13.70
C PRO A 13 -17.05 3.52 -14.91
N GLY A 14 -16.96 2.19 -14.82
CA GLY A 14 -16.39 1.35 -15.87
C GLY A 14 -14.87 1.18 -15.85
N LEU A 15 -14.10 1.89 -14.99
CA LEU A 15 -12.65 1.77 -14.93
C LEU A 15 -12.19 0.32 -14.74
N LEU A 16 -12.76 -0.38 -13.75
CA LEU A 16 -12.43 -1.79 -13.49
C LEU A 16 -12.79 -2.68 -14.69
N ASN A 17 -13.93 -2.41 -15.35
CA ASN A 17 -14.34 -3.17 -16.54
C ASN A 17 -13.35 -2.97 -17.70
N ASP A 18 -12.86 -1.76 -17.91
CA ASP A 18 -11.86 -1.48 -18.97
C ASP A 18 -10.57 -2.23 -18.68
N ILE A 19 -10.07 -2.17 -17.45
CA ILE A 19 -8.85 -2.89 -17.02
C ILE A 19 -9.02 -4.41 -17.18
N THR A 20 -10.11 -4.97 -16.66
CA THR A 20 -10.37 -6.42 -16.76
C THR A 20 -10.64 -6.87 -18.19
N GLY A 21 -11.23 -6.00 -19.02
CA GLY A 21 -11.40 -6.21 -20.45
C GLY A 21 -10.07 -6.37 -21.20
N ILE A 22 -9.08 -5.54 -20.89
CA ILE A 22 -7.72 -5.65 -21.44
C ILE A 22 -7.08 -6.97 -21.02
N ILE A 23 -7.15 -7.34 -19.72
CA ILE A 23 -6.60 -8.61 -19.21
C ILE A 23 -7.26 -9.80 -19.92
N ARG A 24 -8.59 -9.79 -20.06
CA ARG A 24 -9.34 -10.83 -20.76
C ARG A 24 -8.97 -10.93 -22.23
N SER A 25 -8.72 -9.79 -22.93
CA SER A 25 -8.34 -9.79 -24.35
C SER A 25 -7.01 -10.49 -24.62
N ARG A 26 -6.17 -10.67 -23.58
CA ARG A 26 -4.92 -11.43 -23.61
C ARG A 26 -5.07 -12.87 -23.13
N ASN A 27 -6.31 -13.36 -22.98
CA ASN A 27 -6.64 -14.70 -22.50
C ASN A 27 -6.07 -15.03 -21.10
N LEU A 28 -5.85 -14.01 -20.26
CA LEU A 28 -5.44 -14.20 -18.88
C LEU A 28 -6.66 -14.35 -17.98
N ASN A 29 -6.62 -15.37 -17.12
CA ASN A 29 -7.65 -15.59 -16.13
C ASN A 29 -7.39 -14.73 -14.90
N ILE A 30 -8.41 -14.01 -14.43
CA ILE A 30 -8.37 -13.23 -13.18
C ILE A 30 -8.84 -14.15 -12.06
N ARG A 31 -7.99 -14.38 -11.06
CA ARG A 31 -8.32 -15.19 -9.88
C ARG A 31 -8.86 -14.38 -8.73
N ASN A 32 -8.33 -13.17 -8.56
CA ASN A 32 -8.69 -12.34 -7.43
C ASN A 32 -8.57 -10.86 -7.78
N ILE A 33 -9.41 -10.03 -7.17
CA ILE A 33 -9.35 -8.58 -7.25
C ILE A 33 -9.55 -8.01 -5.87
N VAL A 34 -8.63 -7.17 -5.44
CA VAL A 34 -8.67 -6.49 -4.15
C VAL A 34 -8.30 -5.03 -4.34
N GLY A 35 -9.06 -4.13 -3.76
CA GLY A 35 -8.70 -2.72 -3.84
C GLY A 35 -9.89 -1.78 -3.61
N ASN A 36 -9.65 -0.53 -3.92
CA ASN A 36 -10.59 0.57 -3.77
C ASN A 36 -10.38 1.59 -4.90
N SER A 37 -11.01 2.78 -4.79
CA SER A 37 -10.90 3.87 -5.78
C SER A 37 -9.50 4.49 -5.94
N TYR A 38 -8.51 4.08 -5.16
CA TYR A 38 -7.13 4.63 -5.20
C TYR A 38 -6.11 3.63 -5.70
N ALA A 39 -6.29 2.35 -5.42
CA ALA A 39 -5.40 1.29 -5.87
C ALA A 39 -6.12 -0.06 -5.94
N ILE A 40 -5.75 -0.88 -6.92
CA ILE A 40 -6.30 -2.21 -7.16
C ILE A 40 -5.15 -3.20 -7.29
N LEU A 41 -5.31 -4.36 -6.67
CA LEU A 41 -4.50 -5.55 -6.86
C LEU A 41 -5.31 -6.58 -7.63
N ILE A 42 -4.78 -7.05 -8.75
CA ILE A 42 -5.42 -8.09 -9.58
C ILE A 42 -4.47 -9.28 -9.69
N GLU A 43 -4.92 -10.43 -9.24
CA GLU A 43 -4.21 -11.69 -9.41
C GLU A 43 -4.58 -12.31 -10.76
N VAL A 44 -3.58 -12.59 -11.59
CA VAL A 44 -3.75 -13.20 -12.91
C VAL A 44 -2.95 -14.50 -13.06
N ASP A 45 -3.51 -15.44 -13.84
CA ASP A 45 -2.80 -16.63 -14.28
C ASP A 45 -2.08 -16.35 -15.60
N GLY A 46 -0.80 -16.67 -15.64
CA GLY A 46 0.05 -16.55 -16.82
C GLY A 46 1.12 -15.47 -16.69
N GLU A 47 1.84 -15.26 -17.77
CA GLU A 47 2.89 -14.24 -17.85
C GLU A 47 2.29 -12.90 -18.23
N VAL A 48 2.74 -11.86 -17.54
CA VAL A 48 2.36 -10.48 -17.80
C VAL A 48 3.42 -9.83 -18.68
N SER A 49 3.05 -9.48 -19.89
CA SER A 49 3.95 -8.78 -20.83
C SER A 49 3.99 -7.27 -20.54
N ASN A 50 5.08 -6.60 -20.97
CA ASN A 50 5.17 -5.14 -20.93
C ASN A 50 4.04 -4.48 -21.75
N GLU A 51 3.65 -5.06 -22.89
CA GLU A 51 2.54 -4.56 -23.70
C GLU A 51 1.19 -4.59 -22.95
N LEU A 52 0.96 -5.59 -22.11
CA LEU A 52 -0.24 -5.63 -21.27
C LEU A 52 -0.19 -4.52 -20.22
N MET A 53 0.96 -4.34 -19.56
CA MET A 53 1.14 -3.27 -18.57
C MET A 53 0.94 -1.89 -19.20
N ASP A 54 1.53 -1.63 -20.37
CA ASP A 54 1.38 -0.38 -21.10
C ASP A 54 -0.08 -0.15 -21.53
N SER A 55 -0.77 -1.21 -21.96
CA SER A 55 -2.18 -1.13 -22.34
C SER A 55 -3.06 -0.73 -21.15
N ILE A 56 -2.80 -1.29 -19.96
CA ILE A 56 -3.51 -0.94 -18.71
C ILE A 56 -3.12 0.47 -18.26
N ALA A 57 -1.84 0.83 -18.32
CA ALA A 57 -1.36 2.16 -17.92
C ALA A 57 -1.97 3.29 -18.76
N ASN A 58 -2.32 3.01 -20.02
CA ASN A 58 -2.98 3.95 -20.94
C ASN A 58 -4.49 4.09 -20.70
N VAL A 59 -5.09 3.31 -19.80
CA VAL A 59 -6.50 3.47 -19.43
C VAL A 59 -6.70 4.79 -18.68
N ASN A 60 -7.63 5.61 -19.15
CA ASN A 60 -7.94 6.88 -18.50
C ASN A 60 -8.39 6.65 -17.05
N GLY A 61 -7.67 7.22 -16.10
CA GLY A 61 -7.86 7.06 -14.66
C GLY A 61 -6.81 6.15 -14.00
N VAL A 62 -6.00 5.43 -14.76
CA VAL A 62 -4.83 4.70 -14.25
C VAL A 62 -3.64 5.66 -14.15
N ASN A 63 -2.83 5.51 -13.12
CA ASN A 63 -1.58 6.26 -12.93
C ASN A 63 -0.35 5.39 -13.18
N THR A 64 -0.27 4.23 -12.52
CA THR A 64 0.85 3.30 -12.66
C THR A 64 0.37 1.86 -12.62
N VAL A 65 1.12 0.98 -13.27
CA VAL A 65 0.95 -0.47 -13.22
C VAL A 65 2.29 -1.10 -12.85
N ASN A 66 2.31 -1.92 -11.81
CA ASN A 66 3.49 -2.67 -11.39
C ASN A 66 3.17 -4.16 -11.31
N VAL A 67 4.13 -4.98 -11.69
CA VAL A 67 4.04 -6.44 -11.52
C VAL A 67 4.70 -6.83 -10.20
N LEU A 68 3.98 -7.59 -9.40
CA LEU A 68 4.48 -8.20 -8.18
C LEU A 68 4.52 -9.71 -8.39
N ASP A 69 5.72 -10.26 -8.55
CA ASP A 69 5.93 -11.72 -8.63
C ASP A 69 5.98 -12.31 -7.22
N LEU A 70 4.85 -12.26 -6.55
CA LEU A 70 4.69 -12.68 -5.17
C LEU A 70 3.46 -13.58 -5.05
N SER A 71 3.60 -14.72 -4.39
CA SER A 71 2.44 -15.49 -3.95
C SER A 71 1.86 -14.86 -2.69
N PHE A 72 0.95 -13.91 -2.87
CA PHE A 72 0.11 -13.46 -1.76
C PHE A 72 -0.91 -14.54 -1.44
N THR A 73 -0.83 -15.10 -0.26
CA THR A 73 -2.04 -15.59 0.36
C THR A 73 -2.71 -14.34 0.92
N VAL A 74 -3.71 -13.83 0.24
CA VAL A 74 -4.60 -12.81 0.81
C VAL A 74 -5.32 -13.48 1.97
N LEU A 75 -4.66 -13.50 3.11
CA LEU A 75 -5.31 -13.82 4.38
C LEU A 75 -6.42 -12.80 4.53
N GLY A 76 -7.63 -13.31 4.48
CA GLY A 76 -8.88 -12.64 4.38
C GLY A 76 -8.89 -11.22 4.93
N PHE A 77 -9.51 -10.33 4.19
CA PHE A 77 -9.77 -8.95 4.57
C PHE A 77 -10.21 -8.86 6.02
N ILE A 78 -9.33 -8.37 6.86
CA ILE A 78 -9.77 -7.86 8.15
C ILE A 78 -10.53 -6.58 7.82
N GLN A 79 -11.85 -6.64 7.94
CA GLN A 79 -12.70 -5.48 7.65
C GLN A 79 -12.23 -4.26 8.44
N GLU A 80 -12.29 -3.08 7.83
CA GLU A 80 -11.87 -1.81 8.46
C GLU A 80 -12.43 -1.67 9.89
N ASN A 81 -13.69 -2.04 10.08
CA ASN A 81 -14.35 -1.99 11.38
C ASN A 81 -13.74 -2.93 12.42
N PHE A 82 -13.29 -4.13 12.01
CA PHE A 82 -12.61 -5.04 12.93
C PHE A 82 -11.24 -4.48 13.34
N MET A 83 -10.48 -3.93 12.39
CA MET A 83 -9.20 -3.29 12.69
C MET A 83 -9.38 -2.07 13.60
N LYS A 84 -10.37 -1.22 13.34
CA LYS A 84 -10.70 -0.10 14.22
C LYS A 84 -11.06 -0.59 15.63
N ALA A 85 -11.94 -1.56 15.76
CA ALA A 85 -12.33 -2.10 17.06
C ALA A 85 -11.11 -2.69 17.82
N LEU A 86 -10.23 -3.42 17.11
CA LEU A 86 -9.00 -3.97 17.70
C LEU A 86 -8.07 -2.84 18.19
N VAL A 87 -7.84 -1.82 17.34
CA VAL A 87 -6.98 -0.68 17.69
C VAL A 87 -7.55 0.06 18.89
N PHE A 88 -8.84 0.41 18.91
CA PHE A 88 -9.47 1.07 20.06
C PHE A 88 -9.36 0.26 21.33
N TYR A 89 -9.67 -1.03 21.26
CA TYR A 89 -9.61 -1.93 22.44
C TYR A 89 -8.21 -2.03 23.04
N VAL A 90 -7.18 -2.10 22.20
CA VAL A 90 -5.78 -2.20 22.66
C VAL A 90 -5.28 -0.84 23.14
N MET A 91 -5.64 0.27 22.46
CA MET A 91 -5.24 1.62 22.83
C MET A 91 -5.64 2.00 24.27
N GLU A 92 -6.79 1.52 24.74
CA GLU A 92 -7.24 1.74 26.12
C GLU A 92 -6.35 1.06 27.17
N ARG A 93 -5.60 0.01 26.79
CA ARG A 93 -4.82 -0.83 27.68
C ARG A 93 -3.31 -0.68 27.54
N ASP A 94 -2.84 -0.66 26.31
CA ASP A 94 -1.42 -0.58 25.97
C ASP A 94 -1.24 0.16 24.62
N PRO A 95 -1.18 1.50 24.64
CA PRO A 95 -0.98 2.30 23.44
C PRO A 95 0.31 1.95 22.68
N GLU A 96 1.37 1.55 23.39
CA GLU A 96 2.66 1.21 22.77
C GLU A 96 2.58 -0.11 22.00
N LEU A 97 1.71 -1.03 22.42
CA LEU A 97 1.51 -2.30 21.73
C LEU A 97 1.02 -2.09 20.30
N ILE A 98 0.12 -1.14 20.08
CA ILE A 98 -0.41 -0.83 18.73
C ILE A 98 0.70 -0.35 17.81
N GLU A 99 1.57 0.54 18.29
CA GLU A 99 2.71 1.00 17.47
C GLU A 99 3.69 -0.14 17.19
N ARG A 100 3.96 -1.02 18.16
CA ARG A 100 4.82 -2.20 17.97
C ARG A 100 4.22 -3.20 16.98
N LEU A 101 2.91 -3.46 17.03
CA LEU A 101 2.23 -4.31 16.05
C LEU A 101 2.33 -3.72 14.64
N GLY A 102 2.10 -2.42 14.50
CA GLY A 102 2.32 -1.72 13.23
C GLY A 102 3.75 -1.85 12.73
N TYR A 103 4.72 -1.68 13.61
CA TYR A 103 6.16 -1.81 13.30
C TYR A 103 6.52 -3.19 12.75
N GLU A 104 6.13 -4.26 13.43
CA GLU A 104 6.42 -5.62 12.96
C GLU A 104 5.71 -5.91 11.62
N TYR A 105 4.45 -5.48 11.49
CA TYR A 105 3.73 -5.62 10.23
C TYR A 105 4.43 -4.88 9.07
N GLY A 106 4.82 -3.62 9.27
CA GLY A 106 5.53 -2.84 8.25
C GLY A 106 6.87 -3.44 7.87
N LYS A 107 7.60 -3.95 8.85
CA LYS A 107 8.90 -4.62 8.65
C LYS A 107 8.76 -5.90 7.82
N GLU A 108 7.78 -6.75 8.12
CA GLU A 108 7.54 -7.98 7.36
C GLU A 108 7.02 -7.66 5.95
N LEU A 109 6.13 -6.67 5.80
CA LEU A 109 5.66 -6.23 4.49
C LEU A 109 6.84 -5.77 3.61
N MET A 110 7.73 -4.93 4.13
CA MET A 110 8.89 -4.46 3.35
C MET A 110 9.83 -5.60 2.98
N ARG A 111 10.13 -6.51 3.91
CA ARG A 111 10.98 -7.68 3.64
C ARG A 111 10.39 -8.54 2.53
N PHE A 112 9.08 -8.75 2.59
CA PHE A 112 8.36 -9.52 1.60
C PHE A 112 8.44 -8.86 0.21
N ILE A 113 8.23 -7.55 0.11
CA ILE A 113 8.31 -6.82 -1.16
C ILE A 113 9.76 -6.81 -1.69
N LEU A 114 10.76 -6.62 -0.83
CA LEU A 114 12.17 -6.64 -1.21
C LEU A 114 12.67 -8.01 -1.69
N SER A 115 11.96 -9.09 -1.39
CA SER A 115 12.28 -10.39 -1.98
C SER A 115 12.10 -10.40 -3.50
N SER A 116 11.27 -9.51 -4.05
CA SER A 116 11.00 -9.38 -5.49
C SER A 116 11.52 -8.08 -6.10
N MET A 117 11.68 -7.04 -5.30
CA MET A 117 12.14 -5.71 -5.75
C MET A 117 13.47 -5.38 -5.08
N LYS A 118 14.52 -5.07 -5.88
CA LYS A 118 15.85 -4.77 -5.32
C LYS A 118 16.01 -3.31 -4.90
N ASP A 119 15.29 -2.39 -5.53
CA ASP A 119 15.36 -0.97 -5.21
C ASP A 119 14.44 -0.64 -4.02
N PHE A 120 15.01 0.05 -3.01
CA PHE A 120 14.27 0.42 -1.81
C PHE A 120 13.12 1.39 -2.09
N ARG A 121 13.32 2.36 -3.00
CA ARG A 121 12.29 3.37 -3.29
C ARG A 121 11.09 2.72 -3.97
N ASP A 122 11.35 1.82 -4.92
CA ASP A 122 10.30 1.08 -5.61
C ASP A 122 9.55 0.16 -4.65
N ALA A 123 10.28 -0.52 -3.76
CA ALA A 123 9.70 -1.37 -2.73
C ALA A 123 8.85 -0.56 -1.73
N LEU A 124 9.32 0.63 -1.32
CA LEU A 124 8.57 1.52 -0.45
C LEU A 124 7.28 2.01 -1.12
N TYR A 125 7.37 2.48 -2.38
CA TYR A 125 6.19 2.87 -3.14
C TYR A 125 5.18 1.74 -3.28
N SER A 126 5.64 0.54 -3.60
CA SER A 126 4.79 -0.64 -3.73
C SER A 126 4.12 -1.01 -2.40
N SER A 127 4.88 -0.98 -1.30
CA SER A 127 4.34 -1.21 0.04
C SER A 127 3.24 -0.21 0.39
N LEU A 128 3.47 1.08 0.17
CA LEU A 128 2.49 2.14 0.44
C LEU A 128 1.24 2.02 -0.45
N ARG A 129 1.39 1.60 -1.71
CA ARG A 129 0.26 1.34 -2.61
C ARG A 129 -0.54 0.10 -2.19
N ILE A 130 0.12 -0.94 -1.71
CA ILE A 130 -0.54 -2.11 -1.13
C ILE A 130 -1.37 -1.68 0.09
N LEU A 131 -0.79 -0.90 1.01
CA LEU A 131 -1.52 -0.37 2.17
C LEU A 131 -2.73 0.47 1.74
N THR A 132 -2.61 1.22 0.62
CA THR A 132 -3.73 1.98 0.04
C THR A 132 -4.80 1.06 -0.53
N ALA A 133 -4.41 0.03 -1.29
CA ALA A 133 -5.35 -0.95 -1.86
C ALA A 133 -6.16 -1.69 -0.77
N PHE A 134 -5.55 -1.92 0.38
CA PHE A 134 -6.20 -2.52 1.55
C PHE A 134 -6.94 -1.49 2.44
N GLY A 135 -6.95 -0.21 2.07
CA GLY A 135 -7.67 0.83 2.82
C GLY A 135 -7.02 1.21 4.16
N ILE A 136 -5.76 0.84 4.39
CA ILE A 136 -5.03 1.17 5.62
C ILE A 136 -4.67 2.66 5.64
N ILE A 137 -4.19 3.16 4.50
CA ILE A 137 -3.92 4.58 4.28
C ILE A 137 -4.49 5.04 2.93
N VAL A 138 -4.59 6.34 2.71
CA VAL A 138 -4.81 6.92 1.38
C VAL A 138 -3.57 7.74 1.02
N LEU A 139 -2.67 7.12 0.26
CA LEU A 139 -1.41 7.74 -0.15
C LEU A 139 -1.67 8.88 -1.16
N VAL A 140 -1.10 10.04 -0.89
CA VAL A 140 -1.11 11.20 -1.79
C VAL A 140 0.22 11.34 -2.53
N ASN A 141 1.33 11.39 -1.78
CA ASN A 141 2.65 11.64 -2.34
C ASN A 141 3.77 11.05 -1.47
N VAL A 142 4.94 10.84 -2.09
CA VAL A 142 6.18 10.53 -1.39
C VAL A 142 7.29 11.42 -1.95
N GLN A 143 8.00 12.13 -1.08
CA GLN A 143 9.10 13.00 -1.43
C GLN A 143 10.39 12.54 -0.73
N PHE A 144 11.42 12.25 -1.52
CA PHE A 144 12.74 11.95 -1.02
C PHE A 144 13.59 13.23 -1.05
N ILE A 145 13.87 13.77 0.11
CA ILE A 145 14.66 15.00 0.30
C ILE A 145 15.95 14.62 1.02
N PRO A 146 17.10 15.26 0.74
CA PRO A 146 18.33 14.97 1.46
C PRO A 146 18.12 15.00 2.99
N GLY A 147 18.43 13.88 3.65
CA GLY A 147 18.29 13.70 5.10
C GLY A 147 16.88 13.39 5.61
N LYS A 148 15.85 13.37 4.76
CA LYS A 148 14.50 12.99 5.18
C LYS A 148 13.65 12.46 4.04
N THR A 149 12.65 11.65 4.40
CA THR A 149 11.56 11.28 3.48
C THR A 149 10.24 11.82 4.04
N VAL A 150 9.40 12.37 3.18
CA VAL A 150 8.06 12.85 3.54
C VAL A 150 7.02 12.02 2.80
N ILE A 151 6.12 11.39 3.54
CA ILE A 151 4.99 10.62 3.01
C ILE A 151 3.72 11.40 3.36
N SER A 152 3.04 11.93 2.34
CA SER A 152 1.75 12.63 2.51
C SER A 152 0.61 11.66 2.32
N ILE A 153 -0.29 11.57 3.30
CA ILE A 153 -1.50 10.76 3.26
C ILE A 153 -2.74 11.62 3.48
N ALA A 154 -3.81 11.33 2.75
CA ALA A 154 -5.09 12.03 2.93
C ALA A 154 -5.90 11.46 4.08
N LYS A 155 -5.71 10.18 4.40
CA LYS A 155 -6.46 9.48 5.44
C LYS A 155 -5.67 8.28 5.95
N SER A 156 -5.90 7.91 7.20
CA SER A 156 -5.49 6.63 7.80
C SER A 156 -6.65 6.01 8.55
N PHE A 157 -6.69 4.67 8.62
CA PHE A 157 -7.74 3.94 9.34
C PHE A 157 -7.73 4.20 10.86
N ASP A 158 -6.58 4.58 11.44
CA ASP A 158 -6.37 4.87 12.86
C ASP A 158 -6.18 6.38 13.14
N GLU A 159 -6.67 7.24 12.25
CA GLU A 159 -6.54 8.70 12.36
C GLU A 159 -7.19 9.27 13.61
N ASP A 160 -8.36 8.73 13.97
CA ASP A 160 -9.16 9.17 15.13
C ASP A 160 -8.42 8.98 16.46
N VAL A 161 -7.46 8.04 16.53
CA VAL A 161 -6.64 7.75 17.72
C VAL A 161 -5.19 8.23 17.61
N GLY A 162 -4.88 9.05 16.60
CA GLY A 162 -3.55 9.67 16.47
C GLY A 162 -2.54 8.90 15.65
N MET A 163 -2.99 7.91 14.89
CA MET A 163 -2.20 7.12 13.93
C MET A 163 -1.03 6.31 14.54
N PRO A 164 -1.19 5.66 15.70
CA PRO A 164 -0.09 4.91 16.30
C PRO A 164 0.32 3.70 15.47
N MET A 165 -0.65 2.95 14.93
CA MET A 165 -0.35 1.79 14.08
C MET A 165 0.24 2.21 12.75
N THR A 166 -0.30 3.26 12.11
CA THR A 166 0.25 3.82 10.87
C THR A 166 1.69 4.30 11.07
N ARG A 167 1.98 5.01 12.17
CA ARG A 167 3.35 5.41 12.52
C ARG A 167 4.27 4.21 12.67
N GLY A 168 3.82 3.17 13.37
CA GLY A 168 4.54 1.91 13.51
C GLY A 168 4.81 1.26 12.15
N ILE A 169 3.80 1.12 11.30
CA ILE A 169 3.93 0.54 9.95
C ILE A 169 5.01 1.29 9.16
N ILE A 170 4.90 2.62 9.08
CA ILE A 170 5.87 3.42 8.31
C ILE A 170 7.29 3.24 8.86
N ARG A 171 7.47 3.28 10.19
CA ARG A 171 8.78 3.02 10.81
C ARG A 171 9.30 1.63 10.44
N GLY A 172 8.45 0.61 10.51
CA GLY A 172 8.81 -0.76 10.14
C GLY A 172 9.24 -0.90 8.69
N LEU A 173 8.57 -0.20 7.74
CA LEU A 173 8.96 -0.18 6.33
C LEU A 173 10.41 0.33 6.15
N PHE A 174 10.81 1.37 6.87
CA PHE A 174 12.17 1.93 6.77
C PHE A 174 13.22 1.10 7.49
N GLU A 175 12.89 0.52 8.63
CA GLU A 175 13.83 -0.25 9.45
C GLU A 175 13.93 -1.75 9.05
N ALA A 176 13.24 -2.17 7.99
CA ALA A 176 13.30 -3.54 7.50
C ALA A 176 14.68 -3.91 6.95
N ILE A 177 15.44 -2.93 6.44
CA ILE A 177 16.77 -3.08 5.90
C ILE A 177 17.79 -2.48 6.87
N GLY A 178 18.42 -3.31 7.67
CA GLY A 178 19.48 -2.90 8.58
C GLY A 178 18.99 -2.50 9.97
N ASN A 179 19.94 -2.09 10.82
CA ASN A 179 19.69 -1.70 12.21
C ASN A 179 19.65 -0.18 12.41
N ILE A 180 19.34 0.59 11.37
CA ILE A 180 19.25 2.04 11.46
C ILE A 180 17.88 2.39 12.01
N LYS A 181 17.86 3.04 13.17
CA LYS A 181 16.61 3.55 13.76
C LYS A 181 16.23 4.86 13.09
N HIS A 182 14.97 4.94 12.71
CA HIS A 182 14.39 6.15 12.13
C HIS A 182 13.44 6.83 13.12
N HIS A 183 13.51 8.15 13.14
CA HIS A 183 12.52 8.95 13.86
C HIS A 183 11.35 9.24 12.90
N VAL A 184 10.14 8.92 13.35
CA VAL A 184 8.91 9.14 12.57
C VAL A 184 8.04 10.17 13.30
N LYS A 185 7.86 11.33 12.67
CA LYS A 185 6.99 12.42 13.14
C LYS A 185 5.78 12.55 12.22
N ILE A 186 4.61 12.74 12.78
CA ILE A 186 3.38 13.03 12.02
C ILE A 186 3.02 14.50 12.23
N GLU A 187 2.91 15.24 11.14
CA GLU A 187 2.42 16.62 11.12
C GLU A 187 1.03 16.64 10.50
N ARG A 188 0.05 17.11 11.27
CA ARG A 188 -1.34 17.19 10.79
C ARG A 188 -1.56 18.46 10.02
N GLY A 189 -1.91 18.36 8.75
CA GLY A 189 -2.38 19.44 7.91
C GLY A 189 -3.90 19.45 7.82
N SER A 190 -4.43 20.47 7.14
CA SER A 190 -5.89 20.60 6.93
C SER A 190 -6.46 19.63 5.88
N GLN A 191 -5.63 19.21 4.92
CA GLN A 191 -6.05 18.30 3.84
C GLN A 191 -5.26 16.98 3.84
N TYR A 192 -4.03 17.02 4.35
CA TYR A 192 -3.11 15.87 4.37
C TYR A 192 -2.40 15.81 5.70
N HIS A 193 -1.94 14.61 6.04
CA HIS A 193 -1.01 14.37 7.12
C HIS A 193 0.35 14.05 6.52
N ASP A 194 1.40 14.75 6.94
CA ASP A 194 2.77 14.50 6.51
C ASP A 194 3.48 13.64 7.55
N ILE A 195 3.93 12.47 7.13
CA ILE A 195 4.73 11.55 7.92
C ILE A 195 6.18 11.78 7.51
N ILE A 196 6.96 12.36 8.42
CA ILE A 196 8.36 12.76 8.20
C ILE A 196 9.26 11.71 8.84
N ILE A 197 10.14 11.13 8.05
CA ILE A 197 11.11 10.13 8.45
C ILE A 197 12.52 10.72 8.34
N THR A 198 13.28 10.68 9.45
CA THR A 198 14.65 11.17 9.56
C THR A 198 15.57 10.15 10.20
#